data_4dda44150132aa45754d4f1e440d6650
#
_entry.id   4dda44150132aa45754d4f1e440d6650
#
_cell.length_a   1.000
_cell.length_b   1.000
_cell.length_c   1.000
_cell.angle_alpha   90.00
_cell.angle_beta   90.00
_cell.angle_gamma   90.00
#
_symmetry.space_group_name_H-M   'P 1'
#
loop_
_entity.id
_entity.type
_entity.pdbx_description
1 polymer ?
#
loop_
_entity_poly.entity_id
_entity_poly.type
_entity_poly.pdbx_seq_one_letter_code
_entity_poly.pdbx_strand_id
1 'polypeptide(L)'
;YHDGVPLEIKSDNQKACVYLWEAGRPVFNLKYLEFATHYRFRPLTIRPGHPSENLKVERPFYYLERSFLNGREFRDIDDLKIQLHQWLTDINDVRIHATTRKRPIDMYTLEHPFLQVLPMNHFDTSQVVHLVVNQESCVQWKGYLYVVPDKYIYEVCSVRIAEDHVVVYSPIGEQLVTYPLAEPGRKERYVGVHQKTGKKPDLNIADVISRLEALAPEMSEYIEQVKRHKPGSWRHHLKSLLAMK
;
A
#
# COMPACT_ATOMS: atom_id res chain seq x y z
N TYR A 1 18.25 12.59 2.21
CA TYR A 1 18.94 13.39 3.22
C TYR A 1 20.31 12.77 3.59
N HIS A 2 20.38 11.45 3.82
CA HIS A 2 21.61 10.77 4.22
C HIS A 2 22.42 10.18 3.05
N ASP A 3 21.90 10.21 1.85
CA ASP A 3 22.52 9.73 0.60
C ASP A 3 23.20 8.35 0.71
N GLY A 4 22.63 7.46 1.52
CA GLY A 4 23.13 6.11 1.73
C GLY A 4 22.29 5.31 2.70
N VAL A 5 22.56 4.01 2.77
CA VAL A 5 21.85 3.06 3.62
C VAL A 5 22.78 2.55 4.73
N PRO A 6 22.39 2.63 6.02
CA PRO A 6 23.17 2.04 7.11
C PRO A 6 23.12 0.51 7.03
N LEU A 7 24.14 -0.16 7.58
CA LEU A 7 24.20 -1.62 7.61
C LEU A 7 23.08 -2.25 8.45
N GLU A 8 22.59 -1.53 9.46
CA GLU A 8 21.58 -2.00 10.41
C GLU A 8 20.57 -0.89 10.69
N ILE A 9 19.27 -1.24 10.69
CA ILE A 9 18.21 -0.33 11.10
C ILE A 9 17.45 -0.98 12.25
N LYS A 10 17.42 -0.28 13.40
CA LYS A 10 16.69 -0.70 14.59
C LYS A 10 15.35 0.02 14.65
N SER A 11 14.25 -0.74 14.64
CA SER A 11 12.88 -0.24 14.77
C SER A 11 12.26 -0.62 16.12
N ASP A 12 11.14 0.02 16.45
CA ASP A 12 10.25 -0.45 17.51
C ASP A 12 9.45 -1.69 17.07
N ASN A 13 8.61 -2.21 17.97
CA ASN A 13 7.80 -3.41 17.72
C ASN A 13 6.48 -3.10 17.01
N GLN A 14 6.43 -2.11 16.12
CA GLN A 14 5.23 -1.86 15.32
C GLN A 14 4.92 -3.06 14.42
N LYS A 15 3.62 -3.38 14.26
CA LYS A 15 3.17 -4.49 13.41
C LYS A 15 3.62 -4.37 11.95
N ALA A 16 3.92 -3.16 11.50
CA ALA A 16 4.51 -2.93 10.19
C ALA A 16 5.91 -3.56 10.06
N CYS A 17 6.69 -3.60 11.14
CA CYS A 17 8.04 -4.14 11.16
C CYS A 17 8.08 -5.56 11.76
N VAL A 18 7.44 -5.78 12.91
CA VAL A 18 7.44 -7.05 13.64
C VAL A 18 6.03 -7.63 13.69
N TYR A 19 5.85 -8.79 13.07
CA TYR A 19 4.56 -9.49 13.05
C TYR A 19 4.22 -10.07 14.43
N LEU A 20 5.17 -10.79 15.04
CA LEU A 20 5.05 -11.37 16.38
C LEU A 20 6.44 -11.70 16.97
N TRP A 21 6.46 -12.09 18.25
CA TRP A 21 7.63 -12.62 18.92
C TRP A 21 7.41 -14.10 19.21
N GLU A 22 8.36 -14.94 18.84
CA GLU A 22 8.33 -16.38 19.06
C GLU A 22 9.62 -16.85 19.72
N ALA A 23 9.53 -17.55 20.83
CA ALA A 23 10.69 -18.06 21.60
C ALA A 23 11.77 -16.99 21.85
N GLY A 24 11.38 -15.74 22.14
CA GLY A 24 12.30 -14.63 22.41
C GLY A 24 12.98 -14.05 21.16
N ARG A 25 12.51 -14.41 19.96
CA ARG A 25 13.02 -13.90 18.68
C ARG A 25 11.91 -13.16 17.93
N PRO A 26 12.24 -12.03 17.26
CA PRO A 26 11.28 -11.32 16.43
C PRO A 26 11.01 -12.10 15.13
N VAL A 27 9.73 -12.24 14.77
CA VAL A 27 9.28 -12.64 13.45
C VAL A 27 8.89 -11.37 12.71
N PHE A 28 9.71 -10.95 11.77
CA PHE A 28 9.49 -9.72 11.03
C PHE A 28 8.35 -9.86 10.00
N ASN A 29 7.68 -8.76 9.71
CA ASN A 29 6.71 -8.67 8.62
C ASN A 29 7.41 -8.93 7.27
N LEU A 30 6.81 -9.76 6.42
CA LEU A 30 7.41 -10.14 5.13
C LEU A 30 7.71 -8.92 4.25
N LYS A 31 6.79 -7.96 4.15
CA LYS A 31 7.02 -6.73 3.38
C LYS A 31 8.17 -5.89 3.94
N TYR A 32 8.35 -5.90 5.26
CA TYR A 32 9.49 -5.22 5.88
C TYR A 32 10.82 -5.95 5.58
N LEU A 33 10.80 -7.28 5.53
CA LEU A 33 11.98 -8.06 5.12
C LEU A 33 12.32 -7.85 3.63
N GLU A 34 11.30 -7.78 2.76
CA GLU A 34 11.48 -7.42 1.34
C GLU A 34 12.11 -6.04 1.20
N PHE A 35 11.61 -5.05 1.94
CA PHE A 35 12.16 -3.70 2.01
C PHE A 35 13.61 -3.71 2.51
N ALA A 36 13.90 -4.42 3.61
CA ALA A 36 15.24 -4.54 4.17
C ALA A 36 16.21 -5.22 3.19
N THR A 37 15.75 -6.23 2.45
CA THR A 37 16.53 -6.93 1.42
C THR A 37 16.81 -6.02 0.24
N HIS A 38 15.82 -5.26 -0.23
CA HIS A 38 15.98 -4.31 -1.33
C HIS A 38 17.06 -3.27 -1.03
N TYR A 39 17.01 -2.68 0.18
CA TYR A 39 17.98 -1.67 0.64
C TYR A 39 19.23 -2.28 1.29
N ARG A 40 19.31 -3.61 1.43
CA ARG A 40 20.46 -4.37 1.93
C ARG A 40 20.87 -4.03 3.37
N PHE A 41 19.93 -3.67 4.22
CA PHE A 41 20.20 -3.48 5.65
C PHE A 41 19.70 -4.66 6.49
N ARG A 42 20.33 -4.89 7.63
CA ARG A 42 19.89 -5.87 8.62
C ARG A 42 18.82 -5.24 9.52
N PRO A 43 17.58 -5.75 9.50
CA PRO A 43 16.55 -5.27 10.42
C PRO A 43 16.84 -5.74 11.85
N LEU A 44 16.78 -4.81 12.78
CA LEU A 44 16.85 -5.04 14.21
C LEU A 44 15.59 -4.48 14.86
N THR A 45 15.26 -4.98 16.06
CA THR A 45 14.16 -4.45 16.85
C THR A 45 14.53 -4.35 18.31
N ILE A 46 13.82 -3.52 19.06
CA ILE A 46 13.93 -3.43 20.52
C ILE A 46 13.22 -4.62 21.16
N ARG A 47 13.76 -5.08 22.30
CA ARG A 47 13.12 -6.18 23.03
C ARG A 47 11.82 -5.71 23.69
N PRO A 48 10.76 -6.56 23.69
CA PRO A 48 9.55 -6.26 24.42
C PRO A 48 9.84 -5.97 25.89
N GLY A 49 9.20 -4.95 26.45
CA GLY A 49 9.39 -4.56 27.85
C GLY A 49 10.66 -3.74 28.14
N HIS A 50 11.44 -3.35 27.11
CA HIS A 50 12.63 -2.53 27.27
C HIS A 50 12.48 -1.15 26.56
N PRO A 51 11.58 -0.26 27.01
CA PRO A 51 11.33 1.03 26.37
C PRO A 51 12.57 1.95 26.39
N SER A 52 13.47 1.77 27.36
CA SER A 52 14.72 2.51 27.45
C SER A 52 15.62 2.37 26.22
N GLU A 53 15.48 1.30 25.45
CA GLU A 53 16.20 1.14 24.17
C GLU A 53 15.76 2.12 23.09
N ASN A 54 14.56 2.72 23.23
CA ASN A 54 13.98 3.71 22.27
C ASN A 54 14.28 5.18 22.62
N LEU A 55 14.83 5.44 23.78
CA LEU A 55 15.07 6.83 24.28
C LEU A 55 15.91 7.69 23.31
N LYS A 56 16.78 7.08 22.50
CA LYS A 56 17.58 7.79 21.50
C LYS A 56 16.74 8.37 20.37
N VAL A 57 15.57 7.79 20.08
CA VAL A 57 14.65 8.26 19.04
C VAL A 57 13.63 9.25 19.61
N GLU A 58 13.19 9.07 20.87
CA GLU A 58 12.20 9.94 21.51
C GLU A 58 12.75 11.33 21.85
N ARG A 59 14.00 11.43 22.31
CA ARG A 59 14.63 12.71 22.65
C ARG A 59 14.71 13.70 21.49
N PRO A 60 15.09 13.31 20.26
CA PRO A 60 15.05 14.20 19.10
C PRO A 60 13.66 14.76 18.80
N PHE A 61 12.58 13.98 18.97
CA PHE A 61 11.21 14.50 18.77
C PHE A 61 10.86 15.60 19.75
N TYR A 62 11.19 15.43 21.02
CA TYR A 62 11.00 16.49 22.00
C TYR A 62 11.82 17.76 21.70
N TYR A 63 13.05 17.57 21.19
CA TYR A 63 13.87 18.71 20.78
C TYR A 63 13.30 19.40 19.55
N LEU A 64 12.81 18.64 18.56
CA LEU A 64 12.14 19.17 17.37
C LEU A 64 10.89 19.99 17.77
N GLU A 65 10.07 19.45 18.64
CA GLU A 65 8.88 20.15 19.13
C GLU A 65 9.22 21.50 19.76
N ARG A 66 10.17 21.49 20.70
CA ARG A 66 10.53 22.72 21.44
C ARG A 66 11.36 23.73 20.64
N SER A 67 12.24 23.25 19.79
CA SER A 67 13.20 24.12 19.09
C SER A 67 12.73 24.53 17.69
N PHE A 68 11.81 23.77 17.09
CA PHE A 68 11.32 24.05 15.74
C PHE A 68 9.83 24.36 15.70
N LEU A 69 8.96 23.51 16.28
CA LEU A 69 7.50 23.66 16.10
C LEU A 69 6.91 24.75 17.01
N ASN A 70 7.35 24.85 18.26
CA ASN A 70 6.76 25.81 19.22
C ASN A 70 7.00 27.25 18.78
N GLY A 71 5.88 28.00 18.65
CA GLY A 71 5.90 29.42 18.31
C GLY A 71 6.15 29.74 16.85
N ARG A 72 6.16 28.74 15.95
CA ARG A 72 6.24 28.96 14.50
C ARG A 72 4.87 28.89 13.85
N GLU A 73 4.69 29.69 12.81
CA GLU A 73 3.53 29.67 11.94
C GLU A 73 3.93 29.14 10.56
N PHE A 74 3.05 28.33 9.98
CA PHE A 74 3.23 27.74 8.64
C PHE A 74 2.02 28.09 7.78
N ARG A 75 2.25 28.57 6.57
CA ARG A 75 1.20 28.89 5.62
C ARG A 75 0.55 27.63 5.04
N ASP A 76 1.39 26.63 4.74
CA ASP A 76 1.02 25.36 4.16
C ASP A 76 2.11 24.32 4.44
N ILE A 77 1.91 23.08 3.92
CA ILE A 77 2.86 21.97 4.13
C ILE A 77 4.21 22.21 3.44
N ASP A 78 4.24 22.95 2.35
CA ASP A 78 5.48 23.21 1.63
C ASP A 78 6.32 24.27 2.33
N ASP A 79 5.67 25.29 2.90
CA ASP A 79 6.32 26.25 3.78
C ASP A 79 6.92 25.58 5.04
N LEU A 80 6.18 24.62 5.64
CA LEU A 80 6.71 23.82 6.75
C LEU A 80 7.96 23.03 6.34
N LYS A 81 7.96 22.38 5.17
CA LYS A 81 9.12 21.64 4.67
C LYS A 81 10.34 22.54 4.46
N ILE A 82 10.14 23.72 3.88
CA ILE A 82 11.21 24.71 3.67
C ILE A 82 11.81 25.16 5.00
N GLN A 83 10.96 25.57 5.95
CA GLN A 83 11.41 26.02 7.28
C GLN A 83 12.08 24.87 8.06
N LEU A 84 11.58 23.64 7.96
CA LEU A 84 12.19 22.48 8.58
C LEU A 84 13.59 22.20 7.99
N HIS A 85 13.73 22.27 6.68
CA HIS A 85 15.03 22.06 6.01
C HIS A 85 16.05 23.12 6.46
N GLN A 86 15.66 24.38 6.51
CA GLN A 86 16.51 25.47 7.02
C GLN A 86 16.92 25.23 8.48
N TRP A 87 15.96 24.87 9.35
CA TRP A 87 16.27 24.58 10.74
C TRP A 87 17.20 23.37 10.91
N LEU A 88 17.05 22.33 10.09
CA LEU A 88 17.97 21.18 10.10
C LEU A 88 19.39 21.61 9.77
N THR A 89 19.59 22.36 8.69
CA THR A 89 20.93 22.78 8.23
C THR A 89 21.57 23.82 9.12
N ASP A 90 20.81 24.82 9.55
CA ASP A 90 21.36 26.01 10.23
C ASP A 90 21.46 25.84 11.75
N ILE A 91 20.67 24.94 12.33
CA ILE A 91 20.59 24.74 13.78
C ILE A 91 20.92 23.31 14.18
N ASN A 92 20.16 22.32 13.68
CA ASN A 92 20.30 20.96 14.16
C ASN A 92 21.65 20.35 13.82
N ASP A 93 22.10 20.48 12.59
CA ASP A 93 23.30 19.80 12.08
C ASP A 93 24.61 20.44 12.54
N VAL A 94 24.56 21.74 12.90
CA VAL A 94 25.76 22.50 13.31
C VAL A 94 25.88 22.68 14.82
N ARG A 95 24.85 22.41 15.62
CA ARG A 95 24.90 22.52 17.07
C ARG A 95 25.88 21.51 17.67
N ILE A 96 26.57 21.88 18.74
CA ILE A 96 27.37 20.93 19.52
C ILE A 96 26.44 20.07 20.38
N HIS A 97 26.39 18.78 20.10
CA HIS A 97 25.56 17.85 20.84
C HIS A 97 26.12 17.59 22.24
N ALA A 98 25.30 17.71 23.29
CA ALA A 98 25.75 17.63 24.68
C ALA A 98 26.44 16.31 25.03
N THR A 99 25.97 15.18 24.48
CA THR A 99 26.53 13.85 24.78
C THR A 99 27.80 13.58 24.00
N THR A 100 27.83 13.87 22.70
CA THR A 100 28.96 13.53 21.83
C THR A 100 30.02 14.62 21.80
N ARG A 101 29.70 15.83 22.27
CA ARG A 101 30.56 17.03 22.18
C ARG A 101 31.00 17.37 20.74
N LYS A 102 30.30 16.87 19.75
CA LYS A 102 30.55 17.09 18.32
C LYS A 102 29.28 17.60 17.62
N ARG A 103 29.47 18.23 16.47
CA ARG A 103 28.36 18.60 15.59
C ARG A 103 27.85 17.37 14.84
N PRO A 104 26.53 17.18 14.65
CA PRO A 104 25.99 16.08 13.85
C PRO A 104 26.60 16.00 12.45
N ILE A 105 26.79 17.11 11.76
CA ILE A 105 27.38 17.14 10.41
C ILE A 105 28.81 16.59 10.38
N ASP A 106 29.64 16.87 11.39
CA ASP A 106 31.01 16.33 11.46
C ASP A 106 30.99 14.83 11.69
N MET A 107 30.06 14.34 12.50
CA MET A 107 29.87 12.91 12.73
C MET A 107 29.37 12.20 11.48
N TYR A 108 28.43 12.82 10.78
CA TYR A 108 27.93 12.29 9.50
C TYR A 108 29.04 12.19 8.46
N THR A 109 29.90 13.19 8.35
CA THR A 109 31.06 13.16 7.42
C THR A 109 31.97 11.96 7.70
N LEU A 110 32.14 11.58 8.98
CA LEU A 110 32.91 10.39 9.36
C LEU A 110 32.17 9.09 9.08
N GLU A 111 30.83 9.07 9.17
CA GLU A 111 29.99 7.89 8.96
C GLU A 111 29.74 7.63 7.47
N HIS A 112 29.58 8.67 6.66
CA HIS A 112 29.17 8.59 5.26
C HIS A 112 29.95 7.56 4.42
N PRO A 113 31.29 7.40 4.54
CA PRO A 113 32.03 6.39 3.78
C PRO A 113 31.66 4.93 4.12
N PHE A 114 30.96 4.70 5.24
CA PHE A 114 30.51 3.37 5.68
C PHE A 114 29.06 3.08 5.31
N LEU A 115 28.33 4.06 4.76
CA LEU A 115 27.00 3.84 4.24
C LEU A 115 27.06 3.07 2.93
N GLN A 116 26.07 2.19 2.73
CA GLN A 116 25.91 1.48 1.47
C GLN A 116 25.29 2.42 0.42
N VAL A 117 25.68 2.22 -0.84
CA VAL A 117 25.08 2.96 -1.96
C VAL A 117 23.59 2.66 -2.08
N LEU A 118 22.78 3.69 -2.29
CA LEU A 118 21.35 3.55 -2.56
C LEU A 118 21.11 2.71 -3.82
N PRO A 119 20.11 1.82 -3.82
CA PRO A 119 19.68 1.14 -5.03
C PRO A 119 19.23 2.15 -6.11
N MET A 120 19.44 1.82 -7.38
CA MET A 120 19.01 2.68 -8.49
C MET A 120 17.49 2.86 -8.53
N ASN A 121 16.74 1.81 -8.16
CA ASN A 121 15.29 1.84 -8.13
C ASN A 121 14.79 1.95 -6.69
N HIS A 122 13.70 2.71 -6.51
CA HIS A 122 12.98 2.73 -5.24
C HIS A 122 12.28 1.39 -4.99
N PHE A 123 12.10 1.05 -3.70
CA PHE A 123 11.32 -0.12 -3.33
C PHE A 123 9.88 0.03 -3.84
N ASP A 124 9.37 -1.04 -4.46
CA ASP A 124 8.00 -1.05 -4.97
C ASP A 124 7.00 -1.24 -3.81
N THR A 125 6.33 -0.19 -3.43
CA THR A 125 5.29 -0.17 -2.39
C THR A 125 3.92 -0.58 -2.91
N SER A 126 3.78 -0.85 -4.22
CA SER A 126 2.49 -1.17 -4.82
C SER A 126 1.89 -2.46 -4.25
N GLN A 127 0.58 -2.48 -4.16
CA GLN A 127 -0.21 -3.64 -3.78
C GLN A 127 -0.92 -4.20 -5.01
N VAL A 128 -0.81 -5.51 -5.23
CA VAL A 128 -1.61 -6.20 -6.26
C VAL A 128 -2.77 -6.91 -5.58
N VAL A 129 -3.97 -6.65 -6.07
CA VAL A 129 -5.21 -7.32 -5.65
C VAL A 129 -5.95 -7.85 -6.87
N HIS A 130 -6.73 -8.91 -6.69
CA HIS A 130 -7.59 -9.46 -7.73
C HIS A 130 -9.02 -9.03 -7.47
N LEU A 131 -9.63 -8.32 -8.40
CA LEU A 131 -10.97 -7.76 -8.27
C LEU A 131 -11.84 -8.18 -9.45
N VAL A 132 -13.11 -8.49 -9.16
CA VAL A 132 -14.10 -8.80 -10.20
C VAL A 132 -14.64 -7.49 -10.77
N VAL A 133 -14.70 -7.39 -12.08
CA VAL A 133 -15.35 -6.27 -12.77
C VAL A 133 -16.87 -6.38 -12.60
N ASN A 134 -17.49 -5.35 -12.05
CA ASN A 134 -18.92 -5.33 -11.79
C ASN A 134 -19.76 -5.08 -13.05
N GLN A 135 -21.11 -5.10 -12.91
CA GLN A 135 -22.04 -4.83 -14.01
C GLN A 135 -21.95 -3.42 -14.61
N GLU A 136 -21.30 -2.50 -13.91
CA GLU A 136 -21.08 -1.13 -14.35
C GLU A 136 -19.73 -0.95 -15.02
N SER A 137 -19.08 -2.06 -15.44
CA SER A 137 -17.74 -2.06 -16.05
C SER A 137 -16.70 -1.41 -15.17
N CYS A 138 -16.72 -1.69 -13.87
CA CYS A 138 -15.80 -1.09 -12.91
C CYS A 138 -15.20 -2.13 -11.97
N VAL A 139 -13.95 -1.91 -11.56
CA VAL A 139 -13.38 -2.54 -10.37
C VAL A 139 -13.49 -1.59 -9.18
N GLN A 140 -13.89 -2.12 -8.01
CA GLN A 140 -14.08 -1.31 -6.82
C GLN A 140 -12.89 -1.43 -5.87
N TRP A 141 -12.32 -0.27 -5.48
CA TRP A 141 -11.27 -0.18 -4.49
C TRP A 141 -11.53 0.98 -3.51
N LYS A 142 -11.52 0.70 -2.22
CA LYS A 142 -11.75 1.70 -1.13
C LYS A 142 -12.91 2.66 -1.38
N GLY A 143 -14.01 2.14 -1.96
CA GLY A 143 -15.22 2.93 -2.22
C GLY A 143 -15.25 3.66 -3.56
N TYR A 144 -14.18 3.65 -4.33
CA TYR A 144 -14.10 4.22 -5.68
C TYR A 144 -14.24 3.15 -6.74
N LEU A 145 -14.79 3.54 -7.89
CA LEU A 145 -15.12 2.68 -9.02
C LEU A 145 -14.22 3.07 -10.20
N TYR A 146 -13.25 2.25 -10.53
CA TYR A 146 -12.33 2.46 -11.64
C TYR A 146 -12.89 1.79 -12.89
N VAL A 147 -13.17 2.60 -13.91
CA VAL A 147 -13.82 2.15 -15.14
C VAL A 147 -12.87 1.31 -15.98
N VAL A 148 -13.35 0.19 -16.47
CA VAL A 148 -12.62 -0.72 -17.36
C VAL A 148 -13.47 -1.04 -18.59
N PRO A 149 -12.90 -1.59 -19.68
CA PRO A 149 -13.70 -1.95 -20.87
C PRO A 149 -14.77 -3.01 -20.56
N ASP A 150 -15.98 -2.82 -21.12
CA ASP A 150 -17.18 -3.65 -20.85
C ASP A 150 -16.97 -5.14 -21.12
N LYS A 151 -16.10 -5.50 -22.05
CA LYS A 151 -15.81 -6.90 -22.39
C LYS A 151 -15.24 -7.73 -21.23
N TYR A 152 -14.79 -7.05 -20.16
CA TYR A 152 -14.25 -7.70 -18.95
C TYR A 152 -15.26 -7.79 -17.80
N ILE A 153 -16.53 -7.42 -18.01
CA ILE A 153 -17.57 -7.56 -16.97
C ILE A 153 -17.61 -9.01 -16.48
N TYR A 154 -17.60 -9.16 -15.15
CA TYR A 154 -17.49 -10.43 -14.40
C TYR A 154 -16.18 -11.20 -14.55
N GLU A 155 -15.19 -10.64 -15.24
CA GLU A 155 -13.84 -11.20 -15.22
C GLU A 155 -13.07 -10.75 -13.96
N VAL A 156 -12.12 -11.60 -13.53
CA VAL A 156 -11.19 -11.27 -12.48
C VAL A 156 -10.01 -10.54 -13.11
N CYS A 157 -9.85 -9.27 -12.74
CA CYS A 157 -8.74 -8.45 -13.19
C CYS A 157 -7.71 -8.27 -12.06
N SER A 158 -6.42 -8.25 -12.41
CA SER A 158 -5.37 -7.89 -11.48
C SER A 158 -5.26 -6.37 -11.41
N VAL A 159 -5.35 -5.82 -10.21
CA VAL A 159 -5.30 -4.37 -9.99
C VAL A 159 -4.07 -4.04 -9.17
N ARG A 160 -3.13 -3.33 -9.76
CA ARG A 160 -1.95 -2.80 -9.09
C ARG A 160 -2.22 -1.40 -8.58
N ILE A 161 -2.08 -1.22 -7.28
CA ILE A 161 -2.32 0.04 -6.58
C ILE A 161 -0.96 0.57 -6.12
N ALA A 162 -0.50 1.64 -6.76
CA ALA A 162 0.69 2.41 -6.37
C ALA A 162 0.31 3.59 -5.45
N GLU A 163 1.26 4.41 -5.08
CA GLU A 163 1.03 5.55 -4.18
C GLU A 163 0.18 6.65 -4.84
N ASP A 164 0.30 6.82 -6.14
CA ASP A 164 -0.30 7.89 -6.92
C ASP A 164 -1.25 7.41 -8.03
N HIS A 165 -1.19 6.11 -8.40
CA HIS A 165 -1.98 5.59 -9.51
C HIS A 165 -2.44 4.14 -9.30
N VAL A 166 -3.46 3.78 -10.08
CA VAL A 166 -4.03 2.43 -10.17
C VAL A 166 -3.91 1.93 -11.59
N VAL A 167 -3.37 0.73 -11.78
CA VAL A 167 -3.28 0.06 -13.08
C VAL A 167 -4.11 -1.21 -13.04
N VAL A 168 -4.98 -1.38 -14.00
CA VAL A 168 -5.81 -2.60 -14.14
C VAL A 168 -5.30 -3.44 -15.30
N TYR A 169 -5.12 -4.72 -15.04
CA TYR A 169 -4.68 -5.71 -16.02
C TYR A 169 -5.79 -6.73 -16.28
N SER A 170 -5.87 -7.18 -17.54
CA SER A 170 -6.77 -8.27 -17.94
C SER A 170 -6.41 -9.59 -17.26
N PRO A 171 -7.29 -10.62 -17.33
CA PRO A 171 -6.97 -11.97 -16.85
C PRO A 171 -5.72 -12.58 -17.49
N ILE A 172 -5.33 -12.13 -18.68
CA ILE A 172 -4.14 -12.61 -19.41
C ILE A 172 -2.92 -11.68 -19.24
N GLY A 173 -3.01 -10.68 -18.33
CA GLY A 173 -1.89 -9.82 -18.00
C GLY A 173 -1.69 -8.58 -18.92
N GLU A 174 -2.61 -8.31 -19.84
CA GLU A 174 -2.56 -7.08 -20.65
C GLU A 174 -2.98 -5.86 -19.81
N GLN A 175 -2.24 -4.77 -19.90
CA GLN A 175 -2.62 -3.53 -19.26
C GLN A 175 -3.84 -2.92 -19.96
N LEU A 176 -4.92 -2.72 -19.19
CA LEU A 176 -6.20 -2.20 -19.71
C LEU A 176 -6.30 -0.68 -19.55
N VAL A 177 -6.11 -0.20 -18.34
CA VAL A 177 -6.28 1.20 -17.97
C VAL A 177 -5.32 1.60 -16.86
N THR A 178 -4.98 2.88 -16.84
CA THR A 178 -4.25 3.52 -15.73
C THR A 178 -5.00 4.77 -15.31
N TYR A 179 -5.20 4.93 -14.01
CA TYR A 179 -5.87 6.10 -13.43
C TYR A 179 -5.08 6.65 -12.25
N PRO A 180 -5.18 7.95 -11.97
CA PRO A 180 -4.74 8.49 -10.69
C PRO A 180 -5.46 7.78 -9.55
N LEU A 181 -4.75 7.51 -8.45
CA LEU A 181 -5.37 7.01 -7.23
C LEU A 181 -6.35 8.06 -6.71
N ALA A 182 -7.58 7.65 -6.44
CA ALA A 182 -8.60 8.56 -5.94
C ALA A 182 -8.25 9.06 -4.53
N GLU A 183 -8.25 10.37 -4.34
CA GLU A 183 -8.00 11.00 -3.06
C GLU A 183 -9.13 10.69 -2.06
N PRO A 184 -8.82 10.45 -0.77
CA PRO A 184 -9.83 10.27 0.25
C PRO A 184 -10.76 11.48 0.35
N GLY A 185 -12.08 11.24 0.31
CA GLY A 185 -13.09 12.32 0.40
C GLY A 185 -13.52 12.93 -0.95
N ARG A 186 -12.99 12.47 -2.08
CA ARG A 186 -13.47 12.85 -3.40
C ARG A 186 -14.98 12.55 -3.51
N LYS A 187 -15.78 13.53 -3.96
CA LYS A 187 -17.25 13.39 -4.10
C LYS A 187 -17.66 12.41 -5.20
N GLU A 188 -16.89 12.37 -6.30
CA GLU A 188 -17.16 11.50 -7.44
C GLU A 188 -16.62 10.09 -7.17
N ARG A 189 -17.50 9.10 -7.19
CA ARG A 189 -17.12 7.69 -6.97
C ARG A 189 -16.43 7.06 -8.19
N TYR A 190 -16.77 7.52 -9.41
CA TYR A 190 -16.21 6.98 -10.64
C TYR A 190 -14.88 7.64 -10.99
N VAL A 191 -13.89 6.83 -11.34
CA VAL A 191 -12.60 7.24 -11.85
C VAL A 191 -12.51 6.77 -13.29
N GLY A 192 -12.38 7.71 -14.23
CA GLY A 192 -12.47 7.48 -15.66
C GLY A 192 -13.83 7.89 -16.25
N VAL A 193 -13.95 7.79 -17.57
CA VAL A 193 -15.18 8.15 -18.29
C VAL A 193 -16.14 6.96 -18.21
N HIS A 194 -17.08 7.03 -17.27
CA HIS A 194 -18.16 6.07 -17.18
C HIS A 194 -19.21 6.38 -18.26
N GLN A 195 -19.18 5.65 -19.35
CA GLN A 195 -20.28 5.65 -20.30
C GLN A 195 -21.37 4.70 -19.75
N LYS A 196 -22.55 5.25 -19.43
CA LYS A 196 -23.72 4.42 -19.19
C LYS A 196 -24.08 3.77 -20.54
N THR A 197 -23.43 2.66 -20.85
CA THR A 197 -23.81 1.85 -22.00
C THR A 197 -25.19 1.29 -21.73
N GLY A 198 -26.17 1.74 -22.50
CA GLY A 198 -27.58 1.40 -22.33
C GLY A 198 -27.95 -0.06 -22.65
N LYS A 199 -26.98 -0.92 -22.91
CA LYS A 199 -27.14 -2.37 -23.03
C LYS A 199 -26.15 -3.02 -22.11
N LYS A 200 -26.62 -3.49 -20.96
CA LYS A 200 -25.90 -4.50 -20.17
C LYS A 200 -25.58 -5.65 -21.11
N PRO A 201 -24.32 -6.14 -21.19
CA PRO A 201 -24.06 -7.39 -21.85
C PRO A 201 -24.92 -8.42 -21.09
N ASP A 202 -25.89 -8.97 -21.79
CA ASP A 202 -26.68 -10.03 -21.22
C ASP A 202 -25.77 -11.26 -21.23
N LEU A 203 -25.09 -11.50 -20.10
CA LEU A 203 -24.31 -12.72 -19.95
C LEU A 203 -25.24 -13.86 -20.24
N ASN A 204 -24.96 -14.55 -21.34
CA ASN A 204 -25.67 -15.77 -21.67
C ASN A 204 -25.58 -16.67 -20.43
N ILE A 205 -26.71 -17.15 -19.97
CA ILE A 205 -26.77 -17.98 -18.77
C ILE A 205 -25.91 -19.25 -18.93
N ALA A 206 -25.70 -19.71 -20.14
CA ALA A 206 -24.80 -20.82 -20.45
C ALA A 206 -23.34 -20.49 -20.10
N ASP A 207 -22.89 -19.26 -20.39
CA ASP A 207 -21.52 -18.81 -20.04
C ASP A 207 -21.36 -18.69 -18.52
N VAL A 208 -22.39 -18.21 -17.81
CA VAL A 208 -22.39 -18.16 -16.35
C VAL A 208 -22.26 -19.55 -15.74
N ILE A 209 -23.03 -20.52 -16.25
CA ILE A 209 -23.00 -21.91 -15.81
C ILE A 209 -21.61 -22.51 -16.05
N SER A 210 -21.09 -22.40 -17.28
CA SER A 210 -19.75 -22.90 -17.63
C SER A 210 -18.65 -22.32 -16.73
N ARG A 211 -18.69 -21.02 -16.44
CA ARG A 211 -17.74 -20.38 -15.56
C ARG A 211 -17.84 -20.83 -14.10
N LEU A 212 -19.07 -21.07 -13.60
CA LEU A 212 -19.29 -21.58 -12.25
C LEU A 212 -18.82 -23.02 -12.14
N GLU A 213 -19.10 -23.87 -13.13
CA GLU A 213 -18.65 -25.27 -13.16
C GLU A 213 -17.14 -25.40 -13.25
N ALA A 214 -16.46 -24.45 -13.89
CA ALA A 214 -14.99 -24.41 -13.93
C ALA A 214 -14.36 -24.07 -12.57
N LEU A 215 -15.11 -23.58 -11.57
CA LEU A 215 -14.60 -23.25 -10.25
C LEU A 215 -14.43 -24.45 -9.32
N ALA A 216 -15.37 -25.37 -9.36
CA ALA A 216 -15.36 -26.58 -8.56
C ALA A 216 -16.27 -27.64 -9.17
N PRO A 217 -15.94 -28.95 -9.09
CA PRO A 217 -16.78 -30.03 -9.61
C PRO A 217 -18.19 -30.06 -9.00
N GLU A 218 -18.33 -29.64 -7.74
CA GLU A 218 -19.59 -29.64 -7.00
C GLU A 218 -20.57 -28.55 -7.46
N MET A 219 -20.12 -27.58 -8.26
CA MET A 219 -20.96 -26.49 -8.74
C MET A 219 -22.08 -26.94 -9.65
N SER A 220 -21.90 -28.02 -10.41
CA SER A 220 -22.96 -28.59 -11.25
C SER A 220 -24.16 -29.04 -10.41
N GLU A 221 -23.91 -29.74 -9.30
CA GLU A 221 -24.97 -30.17 -8.38
C GLU A 221 -25.65 -28.96 -7.70
N TYR A 222 -24.88 -28.00 -7.25
CA TYR A 222 -25.39 -26.77 -6.66
C TYR A 222 -26.30 -25.99 -7.64
N ILE A 223 -25.89 -25.86 -8.89
CA ILE A 223 -26.67 -25.19 -9.94
C ILE A 223 -28.02 -25.89 -10.12
N GLU A 224 -28.06 -27.23 -10.17
CA GLU A 224 -29.33 -27.96 -10.27
C GLU A 224 -30.19 -27.81 -9.04
N GLN A 225 -29.64 -27.78 -7.84
CA GLN A 225 -30.39 -27.49 -6.61
C GLN A 225 -30.97 -26.08 -6.65
N VAL A 226 -30.23 -25.05 -7.07
CA VAL A 226 -30.72 -23.68 -7.19
C VAL A 226 -31.88 -23.58 -8.21
N LYS A 227 -31.75 -24.26 -9.36
CA LYS A 227 -32.86 -24.31 -10.35
C LYS A 227 -34.14 -24.89 -9.78
N ARG A 228 -34.04 -25.94 -8.95
CA ARG A 228 -35.17 -26.61 -8.31
C ARG A 228 -35.83 -25.73 -7.22
N HIS A 229 -35.02 -25.13 -6.38
CA HIS A 229 -35.53 -24.38 -5.21
C HIS A 229 -35.94 -22.93 -5.54
N LYS A 230 -35.42 -22.33 -6.62
CA LYS A 230 -35.70 -20.95 -7.03
C LYS A 230 -36.05 -20.83 -8.51
N PRO A 231 -37.10 -21.52 -9.02
CA PRO A 231 -37.38 -21.60 -10.45
C PRO A 231 -37.60 -20.26 -11.14
N GLY A 232 -38.11 -19.24 -10.42
CA GLY A 232 -38.33 -17.91 -10.97
C GLY A 232 -37.12 -16.97 -10.93
N SER A 233 -36.09 -17.26 -10.11
CA SER A 233 -34.95 -16.33 -9.88
C SER A 233 -33.57 -16.97 -9.99
N TRP A 234 -33.47 -18.25 -10.36
CA TRP A 234 -32.23 -18.98 -10.41
C TRP A 234 -31.15 -18.31 -11.30
N ARG A 235 -31.56 -17.75 -12.44
CA ARG A 235 -30.66 -17.04 -13.35
C ARG A 235 -29.99 -15.83 -12.68
N HIS A 236 -30.81 -15.06 -11.97
CA HIS A 236 -30.31 -13.92 -11.22
C HIS A 236 -29.38 -14.36 -10.08
N HIS A 237 -29.74 -15.43 -9.39
CA HIS A 237 -28.94 -15.99 -8.29
C HIS A 237 -27.57 -16.46 -8.77
N LEU A 238 -27.51 -17.18 -9.89
CA LEU A 238 -26.22 -17.63 -10.45
C LEU A 238 -25.35 -16.46 -10.94
N LYS A 239 -25.97 -15.45 -11.57
CA LYS A 239 -25.25 -14.21 -11.95
C LYS A 239 -24.69 -13.48 -10.74
N SER A 240 -25.46 -13.40 -9.65
CA SER A 240 -25.02 -12.79 -8.39
C SER A 240 -23.88 -13.58 -7.74
N LEU A 241 -23.96 -14.93 -7.75
CA LEU A 241 -22.92 -15.80 -7.21
C LEU A 241 -21.58 -15.62 -7.94
N LEU A 242 -21.61 -15.49 -9.27
CA LEU A 242 -20.43 -15.22 -10.06
C LEU A 242 -19.81 -13.85 -9.73
N ALA A 243 -20.64 -12.87 -9.37
CA ALA A 243 -20.21 -11.51 -9.00
C ALA A 243 -19.67 -11.39 -7.55
N MET A 244 -19.90 -12.39 -6.69
CA MET A 244 -19.43 -12.41 -5.29
C MET A 244 -18.02 -12.99 -5.13
N LYS A 245 -17.42 -13.50 -6.18
CA LYS A 245 -16.09 -14.08 -6.22
C LYS A 245 -15.03 -13.02 -6.47
#